data_86d57a4c8847fe07f66fadb5479b5adc
#
_entry.id   86d57a4c8847fe07f66fadb5479b5adc
#
_cell.length_a   1.000
_cell.length_b   1.000
_cell.length_c   1.000
_cell.angle_alpha   90.00
_cell.angle_beta   90.00
_cell.angle_gamma   90.00
#
_symmetry.space_group_name_H-M   'P 1'
#
loop_
_entity.id
_entity.type
_entity.pdbx_description
1 polymer ?
#
loop_
_entity_poly.entity_id
_entity_poly.type
_entity_poly.pdbx_seq_one_letter_code
_entity_poly.pdbx_strand_id
1 'polypeptide(L)'
;MIHTLTTYESTTTDPYENLAVEEYLTFHVKPGECILYLWQNAHTVVIGRNQNCWKECRVSELEADGGHLVRRLSGGGAVYHDLGNLNFTFCMRKEDADVSRQLQVIIEAVGSFGLTAEKTGRNDVAINGQKFSGNAFFDSDGYYYHHGTLLLHVDTASMSRFLNPSKAKLQSKGVDSVRSRVVNLSSLCPDITVDTMKQAMFAAFSKVYGLPAMPLCTEHLDLDAIQKGRERFASDHWKYGQKIPFTNRLEQRFSWGEVNLDLHVNERQITEALLSSDSMEADWFSDIGTEFQGLPYRTDILCKALNRSLEQHLVPADIRADLCQMVQEQI
;
A
#
# COMPACT_ATOMS: atom_id res chain seq x y z
N MET A 1 -15.42 -19.35 -6.18
CA MET A 1 -16.59 -18.41 -6.39
C MET A 1 -17.13 -18.00 -5.04
N ILE A 2 -17.33 -16.71 -4.81
CA ILE A 2 -17.83 -16.15 -3.54
C ILE A 2 -19.31 -16.54 -3.34
N HIS A 3 -19.62 -17.11 -2.17
CA HIS A 3 -20.96 -17.48 -1.72
C HIS A 3 -21.28 -17.03 -0.28
N THR A 4 -20.30 -16.44 0.43
CA THR A 4 -20.46 -15.88 1.77
C THR A 4 -19.85 -14.49 1.81
N LEU A 5 -20.60 -13.52 2.37
CA LEU A 5 -20.12 -12.17 2.61
C LEU A 5 -20.10 -11.88 4.11
N THR A 6 -18.97 -11.41 4.58
CA THR A 6 -18.76 -11.06 5.98
C THR A 6 -18.35 -9.58 6.08
N THR A 7 -18.87 -8.85 7.05
CA THR A 7 -18.50 -7.46 7.30
C THR A 7 -17.87 -7.31 8.67
N TYR A 8 -16.84 -6.49 8.75
CA TYR A 8 -16.23 -6.12 10.02
C TYR A 8 -15.87 -4.63 10.03
N GLU A 9 -16.11 -3.98 11.14
CA GLU A 9 -15.78 -2.58 11.38
C GLU A 9 -14.85 -2.49 12.58
N SER A 10 -13.71 -1.81 12.42
CA SER A 10 -12.79 -1.56 13.53
C SER A 10 -13.37 -0.55 14.51
N THR A 11 -13.18 -0.81 15.80
CA THR A 11 -13.53 0.09 16.90
C THR A 11 -12.35 0.92 17.39
N THR A 12 -11.14 0.67 16.86
CA THR A 12 -9.91 1.38 17.21
C THR A 12 -9.41 2.28 16.09
N THR A 13 -8.62 3.28 16.42
CA THR A 13 -7.88 4.10 15.46
C THR A 13 -6.36 3.88 15.53
N ASP A 14 -5.92 2.87 16.29
CA ASP A 14 -4.53 2.43 16.36
C ASP A 14 -4.12 1.78 15.03
N PRO A 15 -3.17 2.38 14.28
CA PRO A 15 -2.82 1.86 12.97
C PRO A 15 -2.10 0.51 13.00
N TYR A 16 -1.41 0.20 14.08
CA TYR A 16 -0.71 -1.08 14.23
C TYR A 16 -1.71 -2.22 14.47
N GLU A 17 -2.72 -1.97 15.29
CA GLU A 17 -3.79 -2.92 15.54
C GLU A 17 -4.64 -3.13 14.28
N ASN A 18 -5.00 -2.06 13.58
CA ASN A 18 -5.77 -2.15 12.36
C ASN A 18 -5.07 -2.97 11.25
N LEU A 19 -3.75 -2.81 11.08
CA LEU A 19 -2.98 -3.64 10.15
C LEU A 19 -2.85 -5.09 10.63
N ALA A 20 -2.77 -5.33 11.94
CA ALA A 20 -2.75 -6.69 12.49
C ALA A 20 -4.08 -7.40 12.27
N VAL A 21 -5.19 -6.70 12.43
CA VAL A 21 -6.54 -7.21 12.12
C VAL A 21 -6.68 -7.49 10.63
N GLU A 22 -6.24 -6.57 9.76
CA GLU A 22 -6.23 -6.77 8.29
C GLU A 22 -5.49 -8.06 7.92
N GLU A 23 -4.30 -8.25 8.45
CA GLU A 23 -3.50 -9.45 8.22
C GLU A 23 -4.21 -10.70 8.76
N TYR A 24 -4.71 -10.65 10.01
CA TYR A 24 -5.44 -11.75 10.61
C TYR A 24 -6.64 -12.18 9.77
N LEU A 25 -7.49 -11.24 9.37
CA LEU A 25 -8.67 -11.51 8.53
C LEU A 25 -8.26 -12.11 7.19
N THR A 26 -7.19 -11.61 6.59
CA THR A 26 -6.69 -12.10 5.30
C THR A 26 -6.27 -13.57 5.38
N PHE A 27 -5.48 -13.94 6.37
CA PHE A 27 -4.97 -15.31 6.48
C PHE A 27 -5.96 -16.30 7.11
N HIS A 28 -7.13 -15.84 7.60
CA HIS A 28 -8.18 -16.69 8.16
C HIS A 28 -9.46 -16.73 7.33
N VAL A 29 -9.51 -16.02 6.18
CA VAL A 29 -10.67 -16.06 5.29
C VAL A 29 -10.86 -17.45 4.71
N LYS A 30 -12.11 -17.94 4.68
CA LYS A 30 -12.45 -19.25 4.18
C LYS A 30 -12.57 -19.25 2.64
N PRO A 31 -12.37 -20.40 1.98
CA PRO A 31 -12.67 -20.54 0.55
C PRO A 31 -14.12 -20.12 0.25
N GLY A 32 -14.32 -19.29 -0.79
CA GLY A 32 -15.63 -18.80 -1.19
C GLY A 32 -16.21 -17.70 -0.26
N GLU A 33 -15.44 -17.21 0.69
CA GLU A 33 -15.80 -16.06 1.54
C GLU A 33 -15.10 -14.80 1.06
N CYS A 34 -15.82 -13.66 1.16
CA CYS A 34 -15.23 -12.33 1.03
C CYS A 34 -15.58 -11.53 2.29
N ILE A 35 -14.55 -11.01 2.96
CA ILE A 35 -14.70 -10.15 4.13
C ILE A 35 -14.46 -8.70 3.70
N LEU A 36 -15.43 -7.80 3.97
CA LEU A 36 -15.25 -6.36 3.87
C LEU A 36 -14.94 -5.81 5.26
N TYR A 37 -13.73 -5.34 5.45
CA TYR A 37 -13.25 -4.70 6.67
C TYR A 37 -13.14 -3.18 6.47
N LEU A 38 -13.80 -2.39 7.33
CA LEU A 38 -13.75 -0.92 7.34
C LEU A 38 -13.04 -0.43 8.60
N TRP A 39 -12.12 0.52 8.44
CA TRP A 39 -11.26 0.98 9.51
C TRP A 39 -10.70 2.39 9.28
N GLN A 40 -10.27 3.04 10.35
CA GLN A 40 -9.66 4.37 10.33
C GLN A 40 -8.39 4.40 11.15
N ASN A 41 -7.41 5.21 10.74
CA ASN A 41 -6.23 5.51 11.53
C ASN A 41 -6.22 6.99 11.92
N ALA A 42 -5.85 7.28 13.15
CA ALA A 42 -5.58 8.66 13.58
C ALA A 42 -4.16 9.05 13.19
N HIS A 43 -4.00 10.22 12.59
CA HIS A 43 -2.73 10.90 12.33
C HIS A 43 -1.55 9.97 11.94
N THR A 44 -1.66 9.29 10.82
CA THR A 44 -0.73 8.21 10.43
C THR A 44 -0.20 8.40 9.01
N VAL A 45 1.09 8.19 8.80
CA VAL A 45 1.64 7.90 7.48
C VAL A 45 1.79 6.39 7.32
N VAL A 46 1.17 5.84 6.27
CA VAL A 46 1.28 4.43 5.89
C VAL A 46 2.16 4.31 4.67
N ILE A 47 3.30 3.62 4.82
CA ILE A 47 4.22 3.34 3.71
C ILE A 47 3.99 1.94 3.14
N GLY A 48 4.31 1.76 1.87
CA GLY A 48 4.31 0.44 1.22
C GLY A 48 5.44 -0.46 1.73
N ARG A 49 5.29 -1.77 1.54
CA ARG A 49 6.18 -2.82 2.03
C ARG A 49 7.66 -2.52 1.80
N ASN A 50 8.01 -2.08 0.60
CA ASN A 50 9.40 -1.94 0.14
C ASN A 50 9.88 -0.49 0.10
N GLN A 51 9.12 0.47 0.65
CA GLN A 51 9.52 1.86 0.64
C GLN A 51 10.56 2.19 1.72
N ASN A 52 11.47 3.11 1.37
CA ASN A 52 12.33 3.76 2.33
C ASN A 52 11.56 4.89 3.02
N CYS A 53 11.22 4.71 4.30
CA CYS A 53 10.41 5.66 5.06
C CYS A 53 11.04 7.06 5.12
N TRP A 54 12.36 7.15 5.23
CA TRP A 54 13.09 8.41 5.34
C TRP A 54 13.06 9.24 4.05
N LYS A 55 12.88 8.58 2.89
CA LYS A 55 12.69 9.23 1.60
C LYS A 55 11.25 9.68 1.39
N GLU A 56 10.31 8.83 1.78
CA GLU A 56 8.89 8.98 1.43
C GLU A 56 8.11 9.90 2.38
N CYS A 57 8.58 10.06 3.63
CA CYS A 57 7.93 10.93 4.59
C CYS A 57 8.89 11.60 5.56
N ARG A 58 8.42 12.66 6.20
CA ARG A 58 9.16 13.40 7.23
C ARG A 58 8.94 12.74 8.59
N VAL A 59 9.59 11.58 8.78
CA VAL A 59 9.39 10.71 9.95
C VAL A 59 9.53 11.46 11.27
N SER A 60 10.64 12.17 11.47
CA SER A 60 10.92 12.87 12.74
C SER A 60 9.90 13.99 13.04
N GLU A 61 9.41 14.66 11.99
CA GLU A 61 8.39 15.71 12.13
C GLU A 61 7.03 15.09 12.46
N LEU A 62 6.67 13.98 11.83
CA LEU A 62 5.44 13.24 12.09
C LEU A 62 5.38 12.74 13.55
N GLU A 63 6.47 12.11 14.02
CA GLU A 63 6.54 11.56 15.38
C GLU A 63 6.56 12.66 16.44
N ALA A 64 7.26 13.77 16.18
CA ALA A 64 7.24 14.94 17.08
C ALA A 64 5.85 15.59 17.19
N ASP A 65 5.01 15.47 16.15
CA ASP A 65 3.61 15.94 16.11
C ASP A 65 2.63 14.90 16.72
N GLY A 66 3.13 13.80 17.28
CA GLY A 66 2.32 12.72 17.87
C GLY A 66 1.71 11.76 16.84
N GLY A 67 2.16 11.82 15.59
CA GLY A 67 1.71 10.93 14.52
C GLY A 67 2.43 9.58 14.51
N HIS A 68 1.91 8.65 13.74
CA HIS A 68 2.40 7.28 13.62
C HIS A 68 2.95 7.00 12.23
N LEU A 69 4.11 6.33 12.17
CA LEU A 69 4.59 5.70 10.95
C LEU A 69 4.26 4.21 11.00
N VAL A 70 3.63 3.69 9.94
CA VAL A 70 3.38 2.25 9.81
C VAL A 70 3.77 1.76 8.42
N ARG A 71 4.17 0.50 8.32
CA ARG A 71 4.48 -0.19 7.07
C ARG A 71 3.46 -1.29 6.84
N ARG A 72 2.72 -1.22 5.72
CA ARG A 72 1.74 -2.25 5.34
C ARG A 72 2.40 -3.42 4.61
N LEU A 73 1.69 -4.53 4.45
CA LEU A 73 2.16 -5.71 3.70
C LEU A 73 2.16 -5.48 2.19
N SER A 74 1.20 -4.71 1.66
CA SER A 74 1.11 -4.41 0.23
C SER A 74 2.19 -3.43 -0.23
N GLY A 75 2.48 -3.44 -1.52
CA GLY A 75 3.34 -2.45 -2.16
C GLY A 75 2.67 -1.08 -2.32
N GLY A 76 3.20 -0.29 -3.23
CA GLY A 76 2.67 1.04 -3.56
C GLY A 76 3.28 2.18 -2.73
N GLY A 77 2.83 3.41 -3.00
CA GLY A 77 3.35 4.63 -2.42
C GLY A 77 2.85 4.93 -1.00
N ALA A 78 3.49 5.90 -0.35
CA ALA A 78 3.08 6.41 0.95
C ALA A 78 1.75 7.18 0.86
N VAL A 79 0.92 7.03 1.89
CA VAL A 79 -0.36 7.73 2.07
C VAL A 79 -0.46 8.30 3.48
N TYR A 80 -1.28 9.35 3.64
CA TYR A 80 -1.58 9.95 4.93
C TYR A 80 -3.02 9.64 5.33
N HIS A 81 -3.22 9.22 6.57
CA HIS A 81 -4.51 8.95 7.17
C HIS A 81 -4.74 9.85 8.38
N ASP A 82 -5.92 10.41 8.45
CA ASP A 82 -6.54 10.99 9.62
C ASP A 82 -7.98 10.47 9.77
N LEU A 83 -8.73 10.99 10.72
CA LEU A 83 -10.12 10.55 10.93
C LEU A 83 -11.10 11.00 9.83
N GLY A 84 -10.62 11.81 8.87
CA GLY A 84 -11.34 12.13 7.64
C GLY A 84 -11.14 11.11 6.51
N ASN A 85 -10.27 10.13 6.70
CA ASN A 85 -10.04 9.03 5.78
C ASN A 85 -10.71 7.74 6.30
N LEU A 86 -11.52 7.10 5.47
CA LEU A 86 -12.02 5.76 5.72
C LEU A 86 -11.22 4.75 4.88
N ASN A 87 -10.67 3.73 5.53
CA ASN A 87 -10.03 2.62 4.83
C ASN A 87 -11.02 1.47 4.65
N PHE A 88 -10.85 0.74 3.57
CA PHE A 88 -11.55 -0.52 3.31
C PHE A 88 -10.54 -1.61 2.94
N THR A 89 -10.88 -2.85 3.28
CA THR A 89 -10.13 -4.04 2.87
C THR A 89 -11.09 -5.15 2.48
N PHE A 90 -10.92 -5.70 1.28
CA PHE A 90 -11.58 -6.93 0.85
C PHE A 90 -10.60 -8.09 1.02
N CYS A 91 -10.87 -9.00 1.96
CA CYS A 91 -10.06 -10.21 2.17
C CYS A 91 -10.76 -11.42 1.55
N MET A 92 -10.01 -12.25 0.82
CA MET A 92 -10.52 -13.46 0.17
C MET A 92 -9.40 -14.42 -0.21
N ARG A 93 -9.76 -15.59 -0.72
CA ARG A 93 -8.78 -16.46 -1.38
C ARG A 93 -8.41 -15.87 -2.74
N LYS A 94 -7.15 -16.03 -3.15
CA LYS A 94 -6.61 -15.46 -4.41
C LYS A 94 -7.41 -15.90 -5.63
N GLU A 95 -7.86 -17.15 -5.65
CA GLU A 95 -8.68 -17.73 -6.74
C GLU A 95 -10.06 -17.08 -6.90
N ASP A 96 -10.55 -16.40 -5.86
CA ASP A 96 -11.83 -15.69 -5.85
C ASP A 96 -11.67 -14.17 -6.07
N ALA A 97 -10.45 -13.67 -6.26
CA ALA A 97 -10.17 -12.26 -6.40
C ALA A 97 -10.71 -11.70 -7.73
N ASP A 98 -11.51 -10.65 -7.63
CA ASP A 98 -12.06 -9.89 -8.76
C ASP A 98 -11.98 -8.39 -8.45
N VAL A 99 -10.89 -7.78 -8.86
CA VAL A 99 -10.62 -6.34 -8.65
C VAL A 99 -11.72 -5.46 -9.25
N SER A 100 -12.25 -5.84 -10.41
CA SER A 100 -13.29 -5.05 -11.07
C SER A 100 -14.57 -5.02 -10.23
N ARG A 101 -14.94 -6.16 -9.66
CA ARG A 101 -16.10 -6.28 -8.78
C ARG A 101 -15.90 -5.54 -7.45
N GLN A 102 -14.71 -5.61 -6.87
CA GLN A 102 -14.36 -4.86 -5.66
C GLN A 102 -14.40 -3.35 -5.87
N LEU A 103 -13.87 -2.86 -6.99
CA LEU A 103 -13.95 -1.45 -7.36
C LEU A 103 -15.40 -1.02 -7.63
N GLN A 104 -16.24 -1.91 -8.18
CA GLN A 104 -17.66 -1.63 -8.38
C GLN A 104 -18.39 -1.38 -7.05
N VAL A 105 -17.98 -2.02 -5.95
CA VAL A 105 -18.54 -1.74 -4.60
C VAL A 105 -18.27 -0.28 -4.22
N ILE A 106 -17.06 0.21 -4.45
CA ILE A 106 -16.69 1.60 -4.13
C ILE A 106 -17.50 2.58 -4.99
N ILE A 107 -17.57 2.31 -6.30
CA ILE A 107 -18.31 3.14 -7.26
C ILE A 107 -19.80 3.17 -6.91
N GLU A 108 -20.39 2.03 -6.55
CA GLU A 108 -21.79 1.92 -6.15
C GLU A 108 -22.07 2.67 -4.85
N ALA A 109 -21.17 2.55 -3.85
CA ALA A 109 -21.31 3.27 -2.58
C ALA A 109 -21.29 4.79 -2.79
N VAL A 110 -20.35 5.30 -3.57
CA VAL A 110 -20.26 6.73 -3.92
C VAL A 110 -21.43 7.15 -4.79
N GLY A 111 -21.88 6.28 -5.71
CA GLY A 111 -23.04 6.50 -6.58
C GLY A 111 -24.35 6.68 -5.82
N SER A 112 -24.49 6.07 -4.62
CA SER A 112 -25.67 6.24 -3.77
C SER A 112 -25.88 7.68 -3.26
N PHE A 113 -24.82 8.50 -3.30
CA PHE A 113 -24.85 9.94 -2.99
C PHE A 113 -25.01 10.82 -4.25
N GLY A 114 -25.32 10.23 -5.42
CA GLY A 114 -25.49 10.96 -6.66
C GLY A 114 -24.19 11.37 -7.36
N LEU A 115 -23.03 10.86 -6.91
CA LEU A 115 -21.73 11.15 -7.50
C LEU A 115 -21.34 10.08 -8.53
N THR A 116 -20.73 10.49 -9.64
CA THR A 116 -20.23 9.57 -10.66
C THR A 116 -18.74 9.39 -10.51
N ALA A 117 -18.33 8.20 -10.11
CA ALA A 117 -16.92 7.83 -9.93
C ALA A 117 -16.46 6.88 -11.05
N GLU A 118 -15.18 6.96 -11.40
CA GLU A 118 -14.54 6.13 -12.41
C GLU A 118 -13.16 5.64 -11.97
N LYS A 119 -12.79 4.45 -12.43
CA LYS A 119 -11.42 3.93 -12.25
C LYS A 119 -10.47 4.71 -13.15
N THR A 120 -9.36 5.18 -12.61
CA THR A 120 -8.32 5.89 -13.35
C THR A 120 -6.93 5.30 -13.09
N GLY A 121 -6.10 5.28 -14.13
CA GLY A 121 -4.74 4.74 -13.99
C GLY A 121 -4.71 3.28 -13.54
N ARG A 122 -3.67 2.93 -12.78
CA ARG A 122 -3.47 1.55 -12.30
C ARG A 122 -4.31 1.22 -11.06
N ASN A 123 -4.47 2.16 -10.15
CA ASN A 123 -4.99 1.92 -8.81
C ASN A 123 -5.72 3.12 -8.18
N ASP A 124 -6.19 4.07 -8.96
CA ASP A 124 -6.91 5.24 -8.45
C ASP A 124 -8.40 5.14 -8.82
N VAL A 125 -9.28 5.66 -7.96
CA VAL A 125 -10.68 5.98 -8.29
C VAL A 125 -10.87 7.48 -8.15
N ALA A 126 -11.51 8.10 -9.14
CA ALA A 126 -11.59 9.54 -9.26
C ALA A 126 -13.03 10.01 -9.57
N ILE A 127 -13.27 11.29 -9.30
CA ILE A 127 -14.44 12.04 -9.74
C ILE A 127 -13.92 13.29 -10.46
N ASN A 128 -14.36 13.52 -11.70
CA ASN A 128 -13.92 14.67 -12.51
C ASN A 128 -12.39 14.77 -12.60
N GLY A 129 -11.70 13.63 -12.71
CA GLY A 129 -10.24 13.57 -12.82
C GLY A 129 -9.48 13.77 -11.49
N GLN A 130 -10.15 14.06 -10.38
CA GLN A 130 -9.53 14.17 -9.05
C GLN A 130 -9.71 12.89 -8.26
N LYS A 131 -8.60 12.37 -7.74
CA LYS A 131 -8.56 11.14 -6.96
C LYS A 131 -9.21 11.32 -5.57
N PHE A 132 -10.11 10.41 -5.20
CA PHE A 132 -10.62 10.29 -3.83
C PHE A 132 -10.28 8.93 -3.17
N SER A 133 -9.84 7.95 -3.98
CA SER A 133 -9.47 6.62 -3.50
C SER A 133 -8.18 6.14 -4.15
N GLY A 134 -7.25 5.65 -3.34
CA GLY A 134 -6.06 4.93 -3.78
C GLY A 134 -6.12 3.49 -3.30
N ASN A 135 -5.68 2.56 -4.16
CA ASN A 135 -5.82 1.14 -3.93
C ASN A 135 -4.47 0.43 -3.98
N ALA A 136 -4.31 -0.61 -3.19
CA ALA A 136 -3.16 -1.50 -3.22
C ALA A 136 -3.62 -2.95 -2.98
N PHE A 137 -2.78 -3.88 -3.37
CA PHE A 137 -3.09 -5.30 -3.38
C PHE A 137 -1.97 -6.08 -2.69
N PHE A 138 -2.34 -7.20 -2.11
CA PHE A 138 -1.39 -8.14 -1.52
C PHE A 138 -1.86 -9.55 -1.81
N ASP A 139 -0.93 -10.42 -2.16
CA ASP A 139 -1.19 -11.86 -2.23
C ASP A 139 -0.01 -12.65 -1.66
N SER A 140 -0.29 -13.70 -0.91
CA SER A 140 0.67 -14.67 -0.39
C SER A 140 -0.04 -15.97 -0.05
N ASP A 141 0.59 -17.09 -0.37
CA ASP A 141 0.12 -18.43 0.02
C ASP A 141 -1.35 -18.75 -0.34
N GLY A 142 -1.83 -18.19 -1.46
CA GLY A 142 -3.20 -18.36 -1.92
C GLY A 142 -4.23 -17.49 -1.18
N TYR A 143 -3.79 -16.55 -0.35
CA TYR A 143 -4.60 -15.49 0.25
C TYR A 143 -4.41 -14.19 -0.50
N TYR A 144 -5.41 -13.33 -0.42
CA TYR A 144 -5.42 -12.06 -1.15
C TYR A 144 -6.19 -11.00 -0.37
N TYR A 145 -5.68 -9.79 -0.38
CA TYR A 145 -6.49 -8.63 -0.07
C TYR A 145 -6.33 -7.51 -1.09
N HIS A 146 -7.42 -6.77 -1.26
CA HIS A 146 -7.46 -5.47 -1.91
C HIS A 146 -7.88 -4.44 -0.86
N HIS A 147 -7.01 -3.50 -0.56
CA HIS A 147 -7.34 -2.41 0.34
C HIS A 147 -7.20 -1.04 -0.33
N GLY A 148 -7.80 -0.04 0.28
CA GLY A 148 -7.70 1.32 -0.20
C GLY A 148 -8.22 2.35 0.78
N THR A 149 -8.12 3.61 0.34
CA THR A 149 -8.54 4.80 1.07
C THR A 149 -9.78 5.42 0.44
N LEU A 150 -10.63 6.03 1.24
CA LEU A 150 -11.70 6.92 0.81
C LEU A 150 -11.48 8.27 1.49
N LEU A 151 -11.12 9.29 0.72
CA LEU A 151 -10.89 10.64 1.21
C LEU A 151 -12.25 11.34 1.41
N LEU A 152 -12.74 11.37 2.64
CA LEU A 152 -14.04 11.97 2.96
C LEU A 152 -13.86 13.45 3.33
N HIS A 153 -13.05 13.75 4.35
CA HIS A 153 -12.70 15.11 4.76
C HIS A 153 -11.29 15.21 5.36
N VAL A 154 -10.32 14.58 4.68
CA VAL A 154 -8.92 14.54 5.09
C VAL A 154 -8.30 15.94 5.10
N ASP A 155 -7.46 16.22 6.09
CA ASP A 155 -6.64 17.43 6.11
C ASP A 155 -5.50 17.33 5.07
N THR A 156 -5.73 17.95 3.93
CA THR A 156 -4.76 17.96 2.83
C THR A 156 -3.50 18.81 3.14
N ALA A 157 -3.54 19.69 4.14
CA ALA A 157 -2.38 20.44 4.59
C ALA A 157 -1.42 19.52 5.36
N SER A 158 -1.92 18.74 6.31
CA SER A 158 -1.15 17.72 7.02
C SER A 158 -0.63 16.62 6.06
N MET A 159 -1.45 16.17 5.11
CA MET A 159 -1.00 15.24 4.06
C MET A 159 0.23 15.80 3.31
N SER A 160 0.20 17.05 2.89
CA SER A 160 1.31 17.69 2.17
C SER A 160 2.52 17.99 3.06
N ARG A 161 2.30 18.17 4.37
CA ARG A 161 3.34 18.40 5.35
C ARG A 161 4.17 17.15 5.61
N PHE A 162 3.55 16.00 5.75
CA PHE A 162 4.24 14.78 6.19
C PHE A 162 4.70 13.87 5.05
N LEU A 163 4.04 13.92 3.88
CA LEU A 163 4.47 13.17 2.70
C LEU A 163 5.55 13.94 1.91
N ASN A 164 6.52 13.20 1.39
CA ASN A 164 7.63 13.74 0.59
C ASN A 164 7.69 13.07 -0.79
N PRO A 165 6.70 13.31 -1.68
CA PRO A 165 6.69 12.70 -3.00
C PRO A 165 7.84 13.24 -3.85
N SER A 166 8.52 12.37 -4.62
CA SER A 166 9.57 12.81 -5.54
C SER A 166 9.01 13.74 -6.64
N LYS A 167 9.84 14.68 -7.11
CA LYS A 167 9.46 15.59 -8.22
C LYS A 167 9.07 14.79 -9.47
N ALA A 168 9.81 13.72 -9.78
CA ALA A 168 9.50 12.84 -10.89
C ALA A 168 8.12 12.19 -10.77
N LYS A 169 7.70 11.81 -9.55
CA LYS A 169 6.38 11.24 -9.28
C LYS A 169 5.25 12.26 -9.52
N LEU A 170 5.44 13.51 -9.12
CA LEU A 170 4.47 14.58 -9.38
C LEU A 170 4.37 14.88 -10.88
N GLN A 171 5.50 15.04 -11.56
CA GLN A 171 5.56 15.31 -13.01
C GLN A 171 4.94 14.18 -13.84
N SER A 172 5.21 12.92 -13.48
CA SER A 172 4.62 11.75 -14.20
C SER A 172 3.10 11.67 -14.06
N LYS A 173 2.51 12.37 -13.10
CA LYS A 173 1.05 12.46 -12.88
C LYS A 173 0.46 13.78 -13.40
N GLY A 174 1.28 14.65 -14.00
CA GLY A 174 0.84 15.93 -14.58
C GLY A 174 0.32 16.93 -13.55
N VAL A 175 0.82 16.89 -12.30
CA VAL A 175 0.37 17.74 -11.20
C VAL A 175 1.54 18.41 -10.49
N ASP A 176 1.31 19.63 -10.01
CA ASP A 176 2.34 20.42 -9.32
C ASP A 176 2.45 20.05 -7.83
N SER A 177 1.40 19.43 -7.26
CA SER A 177 1.36 19.07 -5.85
C SER A 177 0.42 17.89 -5.58
N VAL A 178 0.61 17.23 -4.43
CA VAL A 178 -0.32 16.18 -3.94
C VAL A 178 -1.72 16.76 -3.76
N ARG A 179 -1.81 17.99 -3.25
CA ARG A 179 -3.10 18.66 -2.95
C ARG A 179 -3.97 18.91 -4.18
N SER A 180 -3.37 19.28 -5.33
CA SER A 180 -4.13 19.54 -6.56
C SER A 180 -4.67 18.28 -7.22
N ARG A 181 -4.19 17.12 -6.81
CA ARG A 181 -4.54 15.82 -7.38
C ARG A 181 -5.74 15.16 -6.71
N VAL A 182 -6.03 15.48 -5.46
CA VAL A 182 -7.02 14.78 -4.64
C VAL A 182 -8.27 15.62 -4.38
N VAL A 183 -9.38 14.95 -4.07
CA VAL A 183 -10.64 15.60 -3.64
C VAL A 183 -11.22 14.86 -2.44
N ASN A 184 -11.73 15.63 -1.48
CA ASN A 184 -12.53 15.10 -0.40
C ASN A 184 -14.00 14.95 -0.86
N LEU A 185 -14.59 13.78 -0.65
CA LEU A 185 -15.97 13.50 -1.09
C LEU A 185 -17.00 14.41 -0.41
N SER A 186 -16.79 14.81 0.86
CA SER A 186 -17.65 15.75 1.57
C SER A 186 -17.69 17.15 0.92
N SER A 187 -16.67 17.54 0.17
CA SER A 187 -16.70 18.80 -0.57
C SER A 187 -17.59 18.76 -1.82
N LEU A 188 -17.89 17.55 -2.32
CA LEU A 188 -18.78 17.33 -3.47
C LEU A 188 -20.21 17.04 -3.02
N CYS A 189 -20.38 16.37 -1.88
CA CYS A 189 -21.67 16.06 -1.28
C CYS A 189 -21.57 16.15 0.26
N PRO A 190 -22.13 17.19 0.90
CA PRO A 190 -22.02 17.39 2.36
C PRO A 190 -22.65 16.26 3.20
N ASP A 191 -23.55 15.47 2.65
CA ASP A 191 -24.17 14.33 3.33
C ASP A 191 -23.21 13.16 3.51
N ILE A 192 -22.05 13.18 2.86
CA ILE A 192 -21.00 12.18 3.01
C ILE A 192 -20.21 12.44 4.29
N THR A 193 -20.48 11.61 5.27
CA THR A 193 -19.71 11.48 6.52
C THR A 193 -19.06 10.10 6.59
N VAL A 194 -18.23 9.86 7.59
CA VAL A 194 -17.65 8.52 7.81
C VAL A 194 -18.73 7.48 8.01
N ASP A 195 -19.73 7.79 8.85
CA ASP A 195 -20.80 6.84 9.18
C ASP A 195 -21.74 6.57 7.99
N THR A 196 -22.14 7.60 7.24
CA THR A 196 -22.97 7.41 6.04
C THR A 196 -22.21 6.65 4.95
N MET A 197 -20.91 6.86 4.81
CA MET A 197 -20.08 6.12 3.86
C MET A 197 -19.89 4.65 4.27
N LYS A 198 -19.71 4.35 5.58
CA LYS A 198 -19.67 2.95 6.06
C LYS A 198 -20.94 2.20 5.71
N GLN A 199 -22.10 2.81 5.96
CA GLN A 199 -23.40 2.23 5.62
C GLN A 199 -23.54 2.00 4.10
N ALA A 200 -23.14 2.99 3.30
CA ALA A 200 -23.15 2.88 1.84
C ALA A 200 -22.24 1.75 1.34
N MET A 201 -21.04 1.61 1.92
CA MET A 201 -20.09 0.54 1.57
C MET A 201 -20.65 -0.85 1.87
N PHE A 202 -21.26 -1.05 3.03
CA PHE A 202 -21.88 -2.34 3.38
C PHE A 202 -23.10 -2.67 2.50
N ALA A 203 -23.94 -1.68 2.21
CA ALA A 203 -25.06 -1.84 1.31
C ALA A 203 -24.63 -2.16 -0.13
N ALA A 204 -23.63 -1.42 -0.64
CA ALA A 204 -23.05 -1.64 -1.95
C ALA A 204 -22.38 -3.02 -2.06
N PHE A 205 -21.71 -3.49 -1.01
CA PHE A 205 -21.08 -4.80 -0.95
C PHE A 205 -22.11 -5.92 -1.17
N SER A 206 -23.20 -5.90 -0.41
CA SER A 206 -24.30 -6.85 -0.59
C SER A 206 -24.94 -6.76 -1.99
N LYS A 207 -25.17 -5.56 -2.49
CA LYS A 207 -25.79 -5.32 -3.79
C LYS A 207 -24.95 -5.84 -4.95
N VAL A 208 -23.66 -5.51 -4.97
CA VAL A 208 -22.74 -5.88 -6.07
C VAL A 208 -22.47 -7.38 -6.12
N TYR A 209 -22.39 -8.02 -4.95
CA TYR A 209 -22.21 -9.48 -4.88
C TYR A 209 -23.51 -10.26 -5.01
N GLY A 210 -24.68 -9.61 -4.83
CA GLY A 210 -25.98 -10.24 -4.90
C GLY A 210 -26.25 -11.21 -3.75
N LEU A 211 -25.60 -11.01 -2.61
CA LEU A 211 -25.65 -11.87 -1.42
C LEU A 211 -25.87 -11.00 -0.16
N PRO A 212 -26.56 -11.53 0.87
CA PRO A 212 -26.61 -10.84 2.16
C PRO A 212 -25.23 -10.89 2.83
N ALA A 213 -24.78 -9.74 3.34
CA ALA A 213 -23.57 -9.66 4.14
C ALA A 213 -23.91 -9.77 5.63
N MET A 214 -23.16 -10.56 6.37
CA MET A 214 -23.36 -10.79 7.80
C MET A 214 -22.19 -10.21 8.60
N PRO A 215 -22.44 -9.59 9.76
CA PRO A 215 -21.38 -9.16 10.64
C PRO A 215 -20.49 -10.33 11.07
N LEU A 216 -19.17 -10.08 11.16
CA LEU A 216 -18.23 -11.04 11.70
C LEU A 216 -18.54 -11.33 13.17
N CYS A 217 -18.57 -12.61 13.55
CA CYS A 217 -18.64 -13.00 14.96
C CYS A 217 -17.26 -12.76 15.61
N THR A 218 -17.15 -11.69 16.38
CA THR A 218 -15.87 -11.27 16.99
C THR A 218 -15.40 -12.20 18.12
N GLU A 219 -16.28 -13.04 18.67
CA GLU A 219 -15.93 -14.05 19.68
C GLU A 219 -14.93 -15.10 19.17
N HIS A 220 -14.82 -15.24 17.84
CA HIS A 220 -13.88 -16.18 17.20
C HIS A 220 -12.56 -15.55 16.78
N LEU A 221 -12.34 -14.26 17.05
CA LEU A 221 -11.05 -13.61 16.79
C LEU A 221 -10.02 -14.07 17.82
N ASP A 222 -8.88 -14.53 17.36
CA ASP A 222 -7.72 -14.80 18.22
C ASP A 222 -7.02 -13.47 18.57
N LEU A 223 -7.43 -12.90 19.70
CA LEU A 223 -6.90 -11.62 20.18
C LEU A 223 -5.40 -11.69 20.49
N ASP A 224 -4.88 -12.84 20.90
CA ASP A 224 -3.45 -13.02 21.16
C ASP A 224 -2.64 -12.99 19.85
N ALA A 225 -3.17 -13.59 18.79
CA ALA A 225 -2.56 -13.51 17.46
C ALA A 225 -2.56 -12.07 16.91
N ILE A 226 -3.68 -11.36 17.06
CA ILE A 226 -3.79 -9.94 16.68
C ILE A 226 -2.82 -9.08 17.48
N GLN A 227 -2.70 -9.28 18.78
CA GLN A 227 -1.77 -8.54 19.64
C GLN A 227 -0.31 -8.75 19.24
N LYS A 228 0.09 -9.98 18.93
CA LYS A 228 1.44 -10.29 18.39
C LYS A 228 1.69 -9.59 17.05
N GLY A 229 0.68 -9.59 16.18
CA GLY A 229 0.73 -8.83 14.92
C GLY A 229 0.91 -7.33 15.15
N ARG A 230 0.15 -6.75 16.08
CA ARG A 230 0.25 -5.34 16.48
C ARG A 230 1.67 -4.99 16.98
N GLU A 231 2.24 -5.82 17.85
CA GLU A 231 3.60 -5.62 18.37
C GLU A 231 4.65 -5.67 17.24
N ARG A 232 4.51 -6.58 16.31
CA ARG A 232 5.38 -6.66 15.13
C ARG A 232 5.25 -5.41 14.25
N PHE A 233 4.02 -4.97 13.89
CA PHE A 233 3.81 -3.76 13.10
C PHE A 233 4.30 -2.49 13.80
N ALA A 234 4.25 -2.44 15.14
CA ALA A 234 4.75 -1.33 15.96
C ALA A 234 6.28 -1.35 16.14
N SER A 235 6.94 -2.47 15.88
CA SER A 235 8.39 -2.59 16.10
C SER A 235 9.19 -1.70 15.16
N ASP A 236 10.31 -1.16 15.66
CA ASP A 236 11.21 -0.32 14.85
C ASP A 236 11.79 -1.08 13.66
N HIS A 237 12.09 -2.36 13.86
CA HIS A 237 12.56 -3.23 12.78
C HIS A 237 11.58 -3.29 11.61
N TRP A 238 10.28 -3.40 11.88
CA TRP A 238 9.26 -3.43 10.84
C TRP A 238 8.99 -2.05 10.23
N LYS A 239 8.81 -1.02 11.07
CA LYS A 239 8.47 0.34 10.63
C LYS A 239 9.54 0.94 9.72
N TYR A 240 10.77 0.96 10.21
CA TYR A 240 11.86 1.65 9.53
C TYR A 240 12.58 0.76 8.53
N GLY A 241 12.52 -0.57 8.68
CA GLY A 241 13.28 -1.50 7.88
C GLY A 241 14.78 -1.39 8.12
N GLN A 242 15.56 -1.88 7.18
CA GLN A 242 17.01 -1.72 7.22
C GLN A 242 17.40 -0.29 6.77
N LYS A 243 18.37 0.27 7.45
CA LYS A 243 19.07 1.48 7.03
C LYS A 243 20.54 1.14 6.94
N ILE A 244 21.08 1.20 5.73
CA ILE A 244 22.52 1.01 5.50
C ILE A 244 23.21 2.35 5.28
N PRO A 245 24.45 2.55 5.74
CA PRO A 245 25.28 3.60 5.22
C PRO A 245 25.56 3.29 3.75
N PHE A 246 25.29 4.22 2.85
CA PHE A 246 25.59 3.99 1.42
C PHE A 246 26.62 4.98 0.90
N THR A 247 27.47 4.51 -0.01
CA THR A 247 28.43 5.34 -0.73
C THR A 247 27.94 5.66 -2.14
N ASN A 248 27.11 4.77 -2.70
CA ASN A 248 26.57 4.88 -4.05
C ASN A 248 25.07 4.60 -4.02
N ARG A 249 24.30 5.39 -4.75
CA ARG A 249 22.88 5.19 -4.99
C ARG A 249 22.58 5.20 -6.46
N LEU A 250 21.91 4.16 -6.94
CA LEU A 250 21.29 4.14 -8.27
C LEU A 250 19.80 4.40 -8.09
N GLU A 251 19.25 5.32 -8.87
CA GLU A 251 17.85 5.72 -8.75
C GLU A 251 17.24 5.89 -10.14
N GLN A 252 16.10 5.23 -10.37
CA GLN A 252 15.38 5.36 -11.64
C GLN A 252 13.89 5.17 -11.46
N ARG A 253 13.10 5.96 -12.20
CA ARG A 253 11.67 5.82 -12.28
C ARG A 253 11.27 5.10 -13.57
N PHE A 254 10.59 3.97 -13.39
CA PHE A 254 10.00 3.17 -14.47
C PHE A 254 8.49 3.34 -14.53
N SER A 255 7.85 2.76 -15.54
CA SER A 255 6.40 2.75 -15.69
C SER A 255 5.68 2.02 -14.55
N TRP A 256 6.34 1.03 -13.95
CA TRP A 256 5.84 0.18 -12.86
C TRP A 256 6.22 0.65 -11.45
N GLY A 257 7.17 1.57 -11.27
CA GLY A 257 7.57 2.11 -9.98
C GLY A 257 8.85 2.92 -10.03
N GLU A 258 9.18 3.60 -8.94
CA GLU A 258 10.49 4.21 -8.69
C GLU A 258 11.35 3.20 -7.93
N VAL A 259 12.59 3.00 -8.34
CA VAL A 259 13.53 2.07 -7.73
C VAL A 259 14.74 2.84 -7.21
N ASN A 260 15.20 2.47 -6.02
CA ASN A 260 16.46 2.93 -5.44
C ASN A 260 17.24 1.72 -4.99
N LEU A 261 18.49 1.64 -5.45
CA LEU A 261 19.47 0.67 -5.01
C LEU A 261 20.58 1.42 -4.26
N ASP A 262 20.57 1.32 -2.94
CA ASP A 262 21.60 1.85 -2.06
C ASP A 262 22.70 0.81 -1.89
N LEU A 263 23.94 1.18 -2.15
CA LEU A 263 25.12 0.32 -2.10
C LEU A 263 26.18 0.92 -1.16
N HIS A 264 26.62 0.14 -0.20
CA HIS A 264 27.85 0.45 0.54
C HIS A 264 29.02 -0.27 -0.10
N VAL A 265 29.93 0.50 -0.70
CA VAL A 265 31.08 -0.03 -1.42
C VAL A 265 32.34 0.32 -0.64
N ASN A 266 33.12 -0.71 -0.29
CA ASN A 266 34.41 -0.58 0.34
C ASN A 266 35.45 -1.39 -0.47
N GLU A 267 36.60 -0.79 -0.78
CA GLU A 267 37.68 -1.43 -1.55
C GLU A 267 37.23 -2.14 -2.86
N ARG A 268 36.26 -1.50 -3.56
CA ARG A 268 35.60 -2.00 -4.78
C ARG A 268 34.73 -3.25 -4.58
N GLN A 269 34.39 -3.60 -3.34
CA GLN A 269 33.44 -4.66 -3.03
C GLN A 269 32.18 -4.06 -2.38
N ILE A 270 31.04 -4.64 -2.69
CA ILE A 270 29.77 -4.28 -2.05
C ILE A 270 29.70 -5.01 -0.72
N THR A 271 29.67 -4.25 0.38
CA THR A 271 29.56 -4.80 1.73
C THR A 271 28.12 -4.89 2.18
N GLU A 272 27.28 -3.94 1.73
CA GLU A 272 25.85 -3.90 2.01
C GLU A 272 25.09 -3.36 0.80
N ALA A 273 23.88 -3.86 0.56
CA ALA A 273 23.00 -3.37 -0.49
C ALA A 273 21.54 -3.38 0.00
N LEU A 274 20.79 -2.36 -0.41
CA LEU A 274 19.36 -2.23 -0.08
C LEU A 274 18.60 -1.76 -1.31
N LEU A 275 17.66 -2.58 -1.77
CA LEU A 275 16.73 -2.23 -2.84
C LEU A 275 15.41 -1.74 -2.23
N SER A 276 14.93 -0.59 -2.68
CA SER A 276 13.63 -0.03 -2.26
C SER A 276 12.84 0.49 -3.45
N SER A 277 11.49 0.45 -3.36
CA SER A 277 10.60 0.86 -4.44
C SER A 277 9.21 1.24 -3.96
N ASP A 278 8.50 2.07 -4.73
CA ASP A 278 7.06 2.31 -4.63
C ASP A 278 6.24 1.44 -5.62
N SER A 279 6.84 0.35 -6.13
CA SER A 279 6.12 -0.63 -6.95
C SER A 279 4.96 -1.27 -6.18
N MET A 280 3.92 -1.68 -6.91
CA MET A 280 2.81 -2.44 -6.34
C MET A 280 3.18 -3.91 -6.07
N GLU A 281 4.19 -4.43 -6.75
CA GLU A 281 4.74 -5.77 -6.53
C GLU A 281 5.70 -5.72 -5.34
N ALA A 282 5.47 -6.60 -4.35
CA ALA A 282 6.17 -6.50 -3.07
C ALA A 282 7.15 -7.64 -2.79
N ASP A 283 6.91 -8.83 -3.32
CA ASP A 283 7.47 -10.05 -2.74
C ASP A 283 8.96 -10.30 -3.04
N TRP A 284 9.49 -9.79 -4.13
CA TRP A 284 10.87 -10.07 -4.56
C TRP A 284 11.90 -8.97 -4.19
N PHE A 285 11.47 -7.82 -3.66
CA PHE A 285 12.39 -6.71 -3.33
C PHE A 285 13.30 -6.99 -2.12
N SER A 286 12.79 -7.70 -1.10
CA SER A 286 13.48 -7.86 0.18
C SER A 286 14.77 -8.68 0.08
N ASP A 287 14.85 -9.62 -0.87
CA ASP A 287 15.91 -10.62 -0.91
C ASP A 287 17.06 -10.25 -1.87
N ILE A 288 16.76 -9.38 -2.85
CA ILE A 288 17.74 -9.00 -3.89
C ILE A 288 18.96 -8.29 -3.29
N GLY A 289 18.77 -7.45 -2.26
CA GLY A 289 19.89 -6.74 -1.63
C GLY A 289 20.98 -7.67 -1.09
N THR A 290 20.60 -8.83 -0.57
CA THR A 290 21.55 -9.80 0.01
C THR A 290 22.44 -10.47 -1.05
N GLU A 291 21.94 -10.63 -2.28
CA GLU A 291 22.67 -11.24 -3.40
C GLU A 291 23.85 -10.39 -3.88
N PHE A 292 23.89 -9.11 -3.57
CA PHE A 292 25.00 -8.23 -3.95
C PHE A 292 26.16 -8.24 -2.95
N GLN A 293 25.94 -8.73 -1.74
CA GLN A 293 26.95 -8.68 -0.67
C GLN A 293 28.19 -9.51 -1.04
N GLY A 294 29.36 -8.91 -0.92
CA GLY A 294 30.64 -9.52 -1.26
C GLY A 294 31.01 -9.47 -2.75
N LEU A 295 30.11 -8.98 -3.61
CA LEU A 295 30.40 -8.87 -5.04
C LEU A 295 31.28 -7.66 -5.36
N PRO A 296 32.15 -7.76 -6.39
CA PRO A 296 32.85 -6.59 -6.93
C PRO A 296 31.88 -5.56 -7.48
N TYR A 297 32.12 -4.27 -7.20
CA TYR A 297 31.35 -3.15 -7.75
C TYR A 297 31.68 -2.95 -9.22
N ARG A 298 31.07 -3.76 -10.08
CA ARG A 298 31.25 -3.79 -11.54
C ARG A 298 29.93 -4.08 -12.23
N THR A 299 29.61 -3.32 -13.26
CA THR A 299 28.37 -3.40 -14.04
C THR A 299 28.05 -4.83 -14.51
N ASP A 300 29.03 -5.51 -15.14
CA ASP A 300 28.83 -6.86 -15.69
C ASP A 300 28.51 -7.92 -14.61
N ILE A 301 29.12 -7.80 -13.43
CA ILE A 301 28.91 -8.70 -12.30
C ILE A 301 27.55 -8.44 -11.68
N LEU A 302 27.22 -7.16 -11.46
CA LEU A 302 25.95 -6.78 -10.83
C LEU A 302 24.75 -7.11 -11.73
N CYS A 303 24.83 -6.87 -13.03
CA CYS A 303 23.78 -7.27 -13.96
C CYS A 303 23.56 -8.80 -13.98
N LYS A 304 24.64 -9.59 -13.90
CA LYS A 304 24.50 -11.05 -13.82
C LYS A 304 23.87 -11.52 -12.53
N ALA A 305 24.27 -10.96 -11.38
CA ALA A 305 23.71 -11.29 -10.07
C ALA A 305 22.22 -10.89 -10.01
N LEU A 306 21.91 -9.69 -10.47
CA LEU A 306 20.55 -9.16 -10.53
C LEU A 306 19.65 -10.04 -11.41
N ASN A 307 20.06 -10.36 -12.62
CA ASN A 307 19.28 -11.23 -13.51
C ASN A 307 19.02 -12.60 -12.89
N ARG A 308 20.04 -13.21 -12.30
CA ARG A 308 19.93 -14.53 -11.66
C ARG A 308 18.91 -14.49 -10.50
N SER A 309 19.02 -13.52 -9.62
CA SER A 309 18.11 -13.37 -8.50
C SER A 309 16.67 -13.11 -8.97
N LEU A 310 16.47 -12.20 -9.92
CA LEU A 310 15.16 -11.88 -10.47
C LEU A 310 14.52 -13.05 -11.22
N GLU A 311 15.30 -13.91 -11.88
CA GLU A 311 14.80 -15.14 -12.51
C GLU A 311 14.32 -16.15 -11.47
N GLN A 312 15.01 -16.31 -10.37
CA GLN A 312 14.61 -17.21 -9.28
C GLN A 312 13.27 -16.77 -8.64
N HIS A 313 13.02 -15.48 -8.58
CA HIS A 313 11.77 -14.90 -8.08
C HIS A 313 10.68 -14.76 -9.14
N LEU A 314 10.88 -15.30 -10.35
CA LEU A 314 9.93 -15.26 -11.48
C LEU A 314 9.49 -13.84 -11.88
N VAL A 315 10.38 -12.86 -11.70
CA VAL A 315 10.10 -11.45 -12.04
C VAL A 315 9.93 -11.30 -13.56
N PRO A 316 8.93 -10.53 -14.03
CA PRO A 316 8.70 -10.28 -15.45
C PRO A 316 9.93 -9.81 -16.21
N ALA A 317 10.08 -10.24 -17.47
CA ALA A 317 11.29 -10.01 -18.26
C ALA A 317 11.55 -8.52 -18.55
N ASP A 318 10.50 -7.73 -18.70
CA ASP A 318 10.55 -6.28 -18.89
C ASP A 318 11.11 -5.56 -17.64
N ILE A 319 10.64 -5.93 -16.45
CA ILE A 319 11.16 -5.40 -15.17
C ILE A 319 12.64 -5.77 -15.00
N ARG A 320 13.02 -7.02 -15.35
CA ARG A 320 14.42 -7.46 -15.28
C ARG A 320 15.31 -6.65 -16.21
N ALA A 321 14.84 -6.37 -17.44
CA ALA A 321 15.55 -5.55 -18.40
C ALA A 321 15.71 -4.11 -17.91
N ASP A 322 14.66 -3.51 -17.37
CA ASP A 322 14.67 -2.17 -16.80
C ASP A 322 15.71 -2.02 -15.69
N LEU A 323 15.74 -2.97 -14.74
CA LEU A 323 16.69 -2.94 -13.62
C LEU A 323 18.16 -3.15 -14.08
N CYS A 324 18.38 -4.03 -15.04
CA CYS A 324 19.72 -4.20 -15.63
C CYS A 324 20.17 -2.95 -16.39
N GLN A 325 19.27 -2.30 -17.12
CA GLN A 325 19.55 -1.05 -17.80
C GLN A 325 19.95 0.05 -16.79
N MET A 326 19.20 0.20 -15.69
CA MET A 326 19.55 1.14 -14.61
C MET A 326 20.97 0.94 -14.10
N VAL A 327 21.36 -0.31 -13.86
CA VAL A 327 22.73 -0.65 -13.41
C VAL A 327 23.75 -0.31 -14.49
N GLN A 328 23.48 -0.56 -15.77
CA GLN A 328 24.37 -0.28 -16.89
C GLN A 328 24.59 1.23 -17.13
N GLU A 329 23.54 2.03 -16.91
CA GLU A 329 23.62 3.47 -17.17
C GLU A 329 24.25 4.26 -16.01
N GLN A 330 24.25 3.71 -14.78
CA GLN A 330 24.66 4.46 -13.59
C GLN A 330 25.93 3.93 -12.91
N ILE A 331 26.50 2.83 -13.38
CA ILE A 331 27.81 2.27 -12.98
C ILE A 331 28.76 2.21 -14.18
#